data_0038ac49a7f8f66bed4edbea58d6b1cd
#
_entry.id   0038ac49a7f8f66bed4edbea58d6b1cd
#
_cell.length_a   1.000
_cell.length_b   1.000
_cell.length_c   1.000
_cell.angle_alpha   90.00
_cell.angle_beta   90.00
_cell.angle_gamma   90.00
#
_symmetry.space_group_name_H-M   'P 1'
#
loop_
_entity.id
_entity.type
_entity.pdbx_description
1 polymer ?
#
loop_
_entity_poly.entity_id
_entity_poly.type
_entity_poly.pdbx_seq_one_letter_code
_entity_poly.pdbx_strand_id
1 'polypeptide(L)'
;EVRRFPAKGEMIFGLYNNSLSQSVYNTFFGAIQSSGTFTEGRQDLDKVYETSSFASDNTDVRFSSFYRQNGQTFTFQRLVNNESEIKNAPLQGLTLIRLPEMYYILAESLYDKDKAGALAALNAVRTSRGLKALTADDAKLLSRESFEKELMAERMREMPGEGQVFLAMKHFN
;
A
#
# COMPACT_ATOMS: atom_id res chain seq x y z
N GLU A 1 10.71 -22.66 13.23
CA GLU A 1 9.37 -22.30 12.76
C GLU A 1 9.41 -20.90 12.12
N VAL A 2 9.16 -20.82 10.81
CA VAL A 2 9.21 -19.52 10.09
C VAL A 2 7.87 -18.84 10.27
N ARG A 3 7.82 -17.83 11.13
CA ARG A 3 6.62 -16.99 11.34
C ARG A 3 6.29 -16.21 10.07
N ARG A 4 5.05 -16.23 9.65
CA ARG A 4 4.57 -15.48 8.48
C ARG A 4 3.96 -14.14 8.87
N PHE A 5 4.58 -13.07 8.38
CA PHE A 5 4.10 -11.71 8.47
C PHE A 5 3.89 -11.14 7.07
N PRO A 6 2.85 -10.29 6.86
CA PRO A 6 2.74 -9.53 5.63
C PRO A 6 3.99 -8.66 5.43
N ALA A 7 4.49 -8.59 4.20
CA ALA A 7 5.66 -7.78 3.85
C ALA A 7 6.91 -8.04 4.72
N LYS A 8 7.18 -9.31 5.06
CA LYS A 8 8.29 -9.70 5.96
C LYS A 8 9.64 -9.08 5.59
N GLY A 9 9.94 -8.93 4.29
CA GLY A 9 11.21 -8.34 3.83
C GLY A 9 11.36 -6.84 4.10
N GLU A 10 10.27 -6.16 4.41
CA GLU A 10 10.22 -4.71 4.69
C GLU A 10 9.80 -4.42 6.14
N MET A 11 9.49 -5.43 6.92
CA MET A 11 9.01 -5.28 8.29
C MET A 11 10.10 -4.77 9.20
N ILE A 12 9.84 -3.64 9.85
CA ILE A 12 10.67 -3.09 10.93
C ILE A 12 10.10 -3.52 12.28
N PHE A 13 8.79 -3.43 12.43
CA PHE A 13 8.11 -3.83 13.66
C PHE A 13 6.76 -4.48 13.35
N GLY A 14 6.44 -5.55 14.09
CA GLY A 14 5.18 -6.27 13.95
C GLY A 14 4.74 -6.94 15.24
N LEU A 15 3.45 -7.17 15.34
CA LEU A 15 2.84 -7.90 16.47
C LEU A 15 2.54 -9.34 16.05
N TYR A 16 3.01 -10.27 16.87
CA TYR A 16 2.72 -11.69 16.68
C TYR A 16 1.36 -12.05 17.30
N ASN A 17 0.55 -12.77 16.55
CA ASN A 17 -0.70 -13.34 17.06
C ASN A 17 -0.99 -14.66 16.36
N ASN A 18 -0.97 -15.75 17.09
CA ASN A 18 -1.16 -17.10 16.57
C ASN A 18 -2.61 -17.39 16.12
N SER A 19 -3.57 -16.60 16.56
CA SER A 19 -5.00 -16.78 16.30
C SER A 19 -5.56 -15.81 15.25
N LEU A 20 -4.72 -14.97 14.66
CA LEU A 20 -5.16 -13.87 13.80
C LEU A 20 -5.78 -14.34 12.48
N SER A 21 -5.31 -15.46 11.96
CA SER A 21 -5.51 -15.84 10.57
C SER A 21 -6.93 -16.18 10.19
N GLN A 22 -7.67 -16.87 11.07
CA GLN A 22 -8.96 -17.40 10.69
C GLN A 22 -10.11 -16.41 10.88
N SER A 23 -10.14 -15.67 12.00
CA SER A 23 -11.25 -14.77 12.31
C SER A 23 -11.17 -13.47 11.51
N VAL A 24 -9.99 -12.88 11.37
CA VAL A 24 -9.80 -11.65 10.57
C VAL A 24 -10.03 -11.94 9.10
N TYR A 25 -9.49 -13.05 8.61
CA TYR A 25 -9.72 -13.47 7.22
C TYR A 25 -11.20 -13.69 6.94
N ASN A 26 -11.87 -14.49 7.76
CA ASN A 26 -13.28 -14.81 7.54
C ASN A 26 -14.20 -13.60 7.73
N THR A 27 -13.83 -12.64 8.58
CA THR A 27 -14.65 -11.47 8.86
C THR A 27 -14.51 -10.36 7.82
N PHE A 28 -13.29 -10.09 7.37
CA PHE A 28 -13.00 -8.93 6.49
C PHE A 28 -12.64 -9.31 5.06
N PHE A 29 -12.09 -10.48 4.85
CA PHE A 29 -11.56 -10.93 3.55
C PHE A 29 -12.12 -12.28 3.14
N GLY A 30 -13.05 -12.81 3.91
CA GLY A 30 -13.58 -14.16 3.77
C GLY A 30 -14.22 -14.47 2.44
N ALA A 31 -14.49 -15.73 2.26
CA ALA A 31 -14.90 -16.34 1.01
C ALA A 31 -15.76 -15.40 0.14
N ILE A 32 -15.37 -15.27 -1.07
CA ILE A 32 -15.88 -14.46 -2.19
C ILE A 32 -17.44 -14.34 -2.28
N GLN A 33 -18.16 -14.98 -1.41
CA GLN A 33 -19.62 -15.09 -1.44
C GLN A 33 -20.33 -14.72 -0.13
N SER A 34 -19.63 -14.26 0.89
CA SER A 34 -20.31 -13.82 2.12
C SER A 34 -20.68 -12.34 2.04
N SER A 35 -21.87 -12.02 2.52
CA SER A 35 -22.45 -10.66 2.54
C SER A 35 -21.70 -9.62 3.40
N GLY A 36 -20.46 -9.84 3.72
CA GLY A 36 -19.60 -8.96 4.52
C GLY A 36 -18.19 -8.74 3.94
N THR A 37 -17.93 -9.16 2.71
CA THR A 37 -16.62 -8.97 2.08
C THR A 37 -16.42 -7.51 1.72
N PHE A 38 -15.30 -6.93 2.16
CA PHE A 38 -14.92 -5.58 1.76
C PHE A 38 -14.52 -5.57 0.27
N THR A 39 -15.31 -4.84 -0.52
CA THR A 39 -15.10 -4.71 -1.97
C THR A 39 -15.02 -3.25 -2.36
N GLU A 40 -14.19 -2.94 -3.34
CA GLU A 40 -14.05 -1.62 -3.91
C GLU A 40 -14.45 -1.60 -5.39
N GLY A 41 -14.96 -0.45 -5.85
CA GLY A 41 -15.28 -0.22 -7.24
C GLY A 41 -14.02 0.03 -8.07
N ARG A 42 -14.05 -0.37 -9.34
CA ARG A 42 -12.94 -0.11 -10.28
C ARG A 42 -12.57 1.37 -10.35
N GLN A 43 -13.56 2.26 -10.41
CA GLN A 43 -13.34 3.70 -10.55
C GLN A 43 -12.58 4.32 -9.38
N ASP A 44 -12.79 3.83 -8.17
CA ASP A 44 -12.10 4.35 -7.00
C ASP A 44 -10.65 3.87 -6.94
N LEU A 45 -10.43 2.60 -7.28
CA LEU A 45 -9.07 2.05 -7.42
C LEU A 45 -8.30 2.70 -8.57
N ASP A 46 -8.95 2.99 -9.70
CA ASP A 46 -8.34 3.69 -10.83
C ASP A 46 -7.86 5.10 -10.44
N LYS A 47 -8.57 5.79 -9.57
CA LYS A 47 -8.14 7.10 -9.02
C LYS A 47 -6.91 6.95 -8.11
N VAL A 48 -6.92 5.95 -7.24
CA VAL A 48 -5.80 5.71 -6.30
C VAL A 48 -4.54 5.28 -7.04
N TYR A 49 -4.65 4.33 -7.97
CA TYR A 49 -3.51 3.76 -8.68
C TYR A 49 -3.22 4.39 -10.04
N GLU A 50 -3.97 5.42 -10.42
CA GLU A 50 -3.81 6.16 -11.69
C GLU A 50 -3.87 5.22 -12.94
N THR A 51 -4.63 4.14 -12.85
CA THR A 51 -4.70 3.09 -13.89
C THR A 51 -5.60 3.46 -15.06
N SER A 52 -6.40 4.52 -14.94
CA SER A 52 -7.29 5.03 -15.99
C SER A 52 -6.57 5.78 -17.11
N SER A 53 -5.35 6.25 -16.87
CA SER A 53 -4.50 6.74 -17.93
C SER A 53 -3.98 5.54 -18.72
N PHE A 54 -4.41 5.39 -19.95
CA PHE A 54 -3.94 4.38 -20.91
C PHE A 54 -2.45 4.50 -21.28
N ALA A 55 -1.66 5.23 -20.50
CA ALA A 55 -0.23 5.23 -20.60
C ALA A 55 0.26 3.85 -20.15
N SER A 56 0.54 3.01 -21.11
CA SER A 56 1.05 1.63 -20.97
C SER A 56 2.30 1.46 -20.11
N ASP A 57 2.80 2.55 -19.55
CA ASP A 57 4.04 2.63 -18.78
C ASP A 57 3.83 2.66 -17.26
N ASN A 58 2.59 2.70 -16.77
CA ASN A 58 2.31 2.75 -15.34
C ASN A 58 1.91 1.35 -14.84
N THR A 59 2.91 0.55 -14.50
CA THR A 59 2.74 -0.83 -14.03
C THR A 59 2.88 -0.91 -12.52
N ASP A 60 2.02 -0.19 -11.77
CA ASP A 60 2.02 -0.31 -10.31
C ASP A 60 1.64 -1.73 -9.90
N VAL A 61 2.63 -2.50 -9.46
CA VAL A 61 2.44 -3.90 -9.07
C VAL A 61 1.56 -4.05 -7.83
N ARG A 62 1.36 -2.97 -7.06
CA ARG A 62 0.52 -2.99 -5.85
C ARG A 62 -0.95 -3.25 -6.19
N PHE A 63 -1.42 -2.67 -7.29
CA PHE A 63 -2.80 -2.90 -7.73
C PHE A 63 -3.11 -4.39 -7.90
N SER A 64 -2.32 -5.07 -8.73
CA SER A 64 -2.50 -6.50 -8.99
C SER A 64 -2.15 -7.40 -7.80
N SER A 65 -1.25 -6.94 -6.91
CA SER A 65 -0.83 -7.71 -5.74
C SER A 65 -1.77 -7.59 -4.56
N PHE A 66 -2.45 -6.43 -4.42
CA PHE A 66 -3.31 -6.16 -3.27
C PHE A 66 -4.77 -6.46 -3.52
N TYR A 67 -5.19 -6.46 -4.78
CA TYR A 67 -6.60 -6.62 -5.14
C TYR A 67 -6.81 -7.75 -6.13
N ARG A 68 -7.87 -8.51 -5.91
CA ARG A 68 -8.35 -9.53 -6.82
C ARG A 68 -9.66 -9.07 -7.45
N GLN A 69 -9.72 -9.09 -8.76
CA GLN A 69 -10.94 -8.78 -9.48
C GLN A 69 -11.98 -9.88 -9.32
N ASN A 70 -13.21 -9.49 -9.02
CA ASN A 70 -14.39 -10.35 -9.00
C ASN A 70 -15.54 -9.64 -9.74
N GLY A 71 -15.70 -9.95 -11.03
CA GLY A 71 -16.66 -9.26 -11.90
C GLY A 71 -16.32 -7.78 -12.02
N GLN A 72 -17.23 -6.90 -11.55
CA GLN A 72 -17.09 -5.44 -11.59
C GLN A 72 -16.44 -4.87 -10.32
N THR A 73 -16.18 -5.69 -9.31
CA THR A 73 -15.63 -5.27 -8.02
C THR A 73 -14.26 -5.89 -7.79
N PHE A 74 -13.54 -5.33 -6.83
CA PHE A 74 -12.23 -5.77 -6.40
C PHE A 74 -12.26 -6.08 -4.91
N THR A 75 -11.72 -7.22 -4.53
CA THR A 75 -11.57 -7.64 -3.14
C THR A 75 -10.13 -7.42 -2.70
N PHE A 76 -9.94 -6.73 -1.58
CA PHE A 76 -8.63 -6.53 -0.99
C PHE A 76 -8.05 -7.85 -0.47
N GLN A 77 -6.85 -8.21 -0.90
CA GLN A 77 -6.24 -9.51 -0.58
C GLN A 77 -4.81 -9.41 -0.03
N ARG A 78 -4.32 -8.23 0.25
CA ARG A 78 -2.93 -8.05 0.69
C ARG A 78 -2.57 -8.86 1.93
N LEU A 79 -3.52 -9.01 2.86
CA LEU A 79 -3.32 -9.80 4.08
C LEU A 79 -3.55 -11.30 3.84
N VAL A 80 -3.97 -11.66 2.63
CA VAL A 80 -4.37 -13.01 2.26
C VAL A 80 -3.93 -13.29 0.83
N ASN A 81 -2.73 -13.77 0.66
CA ASN A 81 -2.17 -13.96 -0.68
C ASN A 81 -2.83 -15.09 -1.48
N ASN A 82 -3.36 -16.13 -0.82
CA ASN A 82 -3.93 -17.29 -1.52
C ASN A 82 -4.63 -18.21 -0.50
N GLU A 83 -5.81 -18.75 -0.81
CA GLU A 83 -6.51 -19.70 0.06
C GLU A 83 -5.67 -20.95 0.36
N SER A 84 -4.91 -21.44 -0.60
CA SER A 84 -4.03 -22.60 -0.41
C SER A 84 -2.85 -22.27 0.52
N GLU A 85 -2.33 -21.06 0.46
CA GLU A 85 -1.27 -20.61 1.35
C GLU A 85 -1.75 -20.36 2.77
N ILE A 86 -2.99 -19.87 2.94
CA ILE A 86 -3.61 -19.65 4.25
C ILE A 86 -3.83 -20.96 4.98
N LYS A 87 -4.32 -21.97 4.30
CA LYS A 87 -4.56 -23.31 4.89
C LYS A 87 -3.24 -23.96 5.35
N ASN A 88 -2.16 -23.75 4.61
CA ASN A 88 -0.87 -24.41 4.87
C ASN A 88 0.06 -23.60 5.77
N ALA A 89 -0.09 -22.28 5.79
CA ALA A 89 0.76 -21.41 6.59
C ALA A 89 0.05 -20.06 6.85
N PRO A 90 -0.87 -20.02 7.80
CA PRO A 90 -1.63 -18.84 8.13
C PRO A 90 -0.74 -17.68 8.58
N LEU A 91 -1.18 -16.45 8.33
CA LEU A 91 -0.53 -15.26 8.84
C LEU A 91 -0.53 -15.30 10.37
N GLN A 92 0.62 -15.07 10.95
CA GLN A 92 0.84 -15.16 12.40
C GLN A 92 1.09 -13.79 13.05
N GLY A 93 0.79 -12.72 12.35
CA GLY A 93 0.98 -11.39 12.92
C GLY A 93 0.62 -10.26 11.98
N LEU A 94 0.64 -9.06 12.53
CA LEU A 94 0.42 -7.80 11.83
C LEU A 94 1.74 -7.03 11.75
N THR A 95 2.10 -6.59 10.56
CA THR A 95 3.18 -5.64 10.37
C THR A 95 2.66 -4.24 10.69
N LEU A 96 3.25 -3.57 11.66
CA LEU A 96 2.84 -2.23 12.09
C LEU A 96 3.71 -1.12 11.51
N ILE A 97 5.02 -1.38 11.36
CA ILE A 97 5.97 -0.42 10.79
C ILE A 97 6.74 -1.12 9.68
N ARG A 98 6.74 -0.49 8.50
CA ARG A 98 7.43 -0.99 7.31
C ARG A 98 8.40 0.02 6.75
N LEU A 99 9.39 -0.47 6.04
CA LEU A 99 10.43 0.34 5.41
C LEU A 99 9.89 1.46 4.48
N PRO A 100 8.86 1.26 3.65
CA PRO A 100 8.29 2.35 2.84
C PRO A 100 7.85 3.57 3.65
N GLU A 101 7.30 3.37 4.86
CA GLU A 101 6.91 4.49 5.72
C GLU A 101 8.12 5.33 6.14
N MET A 102 9.24 4.70 6.45
CA MET A 102 10.48 5.41 6.77
C MET A 102 10.97 6.26 5.59
N TYR A 103 10.86 5.75 4.37
CA TYR A 103 11.17 6.52 3.17
C TYR A 103 10.23 7.71 2.96
N TYR A 104 8.95 7.57 3.25
CA TYR A 104 8.00 8.69 3.16
C TYR A 104 8.27 9.76 4.22
N ILE A 105 8.57 9.37 5.45
CA ILE A 105 8.97 10.30 6.52
C ILE A 105 10.28 11.02 6.13
N LEU A 106 11.25 10.28 5.61
CA LEU A 106 12.51 10.86 5.14
C LEU A 106 12.27 11.86 4.01
N ALA A 107 11.48 11.49 3.01
CA ALA A 107 11.13 12.37 1.89
C ALA A 107 10.48 13.67 2.38
N GLU A 108 9.52 13.57 3.29
CA GLU A 108 8.83 14.72 3.88
C GLU A 108 9.79 15.64 4.65
N SER A 109 10.66 15.06 5.47
CA SER A 109 11.61 15.82 6.31
C SER A 109 12.70 16.53 5.51
N LEU A 110 13.06 16.01 4.35
CA LEU A 110 14.08 16.57 3.48
C LEU A 110 13.55 17.64 2.51
N TYR A 111 12.26 17.68 2.22
CA TYR A 111 11.71 18.46 1.12
C TYR A 111 12.16 19.94 1.11
N ASP A 112 12.14 20.60 2.26
CA ASP A 112 12.50 22.02 2.34
C ASP A 112 14.01 22.28 2.35
N LYS A 113 14.83 21.28 2.70
CA LYS A 113 16.27 21.41 2.88
C LYS A 113 17.06 20.80 1.72
N ASP A 114 16.57 19.67 1.21
CA ASP A 114 17.22 18.87 0.17
C ASP A 114 16.14 18.21 -0.71
N LYS A 115 15.65 18.96 -1.68
CA LYS A 115 14.62 18.44 -2.62
C LYS A 115 15.10 17.22 -3.40
N ALA A 116 16.39 17.14 -3.72
CA ALA A 116 16.94 16.00 -4.44
C ALA A 116 16.94 14.74 -3.57
N GLY A 117 17.31 14.85 -2.31
CA GLY A 117 17.22 13.76 -1.33
C GLY A 117 15.78 13.34 -1.05
N ALA A 118 14.86 14.30 -0.93
CA ALA A 118 13.43 14.02 -0.78
C ALA A 118 12.89 13.21 -1.96
N LEU A 119 13.22 13.65 -3.17
CA LEU A 119 12.84 12.97 -4.40
C LEU A 119 13.44 11.56 -4.50
N ALA A 120 14.73 11.41 -4.15
CA ALA A 120 15.38 10.11 -4.13
C ALA A 120 14.72 9.14 -3.16
N ALA A 121 14.35 9.60 -1.96
CA ALA A 121 13.65 8.80 -0.97
C ALA A 121 12.26 8.34 -1.47
N LEU A 122 11.48 9.26 -2.05
CA LEU A 122 10.18 8.94 -2.62
C LEU A 122 10.30 7.96 -3.80
N ASN A 123 11.22 8.19 -4.70
CA ASN A 123 11.46 7.35 -5.87
C ASN A 123 11.97 5.95 -5.52
N ALA A 124 12.67 5.78 -4.40
CA ALA A 124 13.11 4.47 -3.94
C ALA A 124 11.93 3.52 -3.74
N VAL A 125 10.82 4.01 -3.18
CA VAL A 125 9.60 3.22 -3.05
C VAL A 125 8.90 3.09 -4.41
N ARG A 126 8.66 4.19 -5.12
CA ARG A 126 7.94 4.20 -6.40
C ARG A 126 8.52 3.23 -7.41
N THR A 127 9.82 3.29 -7.65
CA THR A 127 10.49 2.43 -8.63
C THR A 127 10.49 0.96 -8.21
N SER A 128 10.59 0.67 -6.91
CA SER A 128 10.46 -0.70 -6.41
C SER A 128 9.04 -1.29 -6.58
N ARG A 129 8.06 -0.43 -6.83
CA ARG A 129 6.67 -0.82 -7.12
C ARG A 129 6.32 -0.77 -8.61
N GLY A 130 7.32 -0.60 -9.48
CA GLY A 130 7.15 -0.56 -10.93
C GLY A 130 6.69 0.79 -11.49
N LEU A 131 6.56 1.82 -10.64
CA LEU A 131 6.24 3.16 -11.10
C LEU A 131 7.48 3.85 -11.68
N LYS A 132 7.24 4.76 -12.61
CA LYS A 132 8.26 5.66 -13.12
C LYS A 132 8.76 6.60 -12.02
N ALA A 133 10.07 6.83 -11.97
CA ALA A 133 10.63 7.85 -11.10
C ALA A 133 10.08 9.23 -11.47
N LEU A 134 9.72 10.02 -10.47
CA LEU A 134 9.42 11.44 -10.65
C LEU A 134 10.73 12.20 -10.89
N THR A 135 10.66 13.25 -11.70
CA THR A 135 11.76 14.18 -11.95
C THR A 135 11.56 15.49 -11.18
N ALA A 136 12.59 16.30 -11.07
CA ALA A 136 12.52 17.58 -10.35
C ALA A 136 11.50 18.55 -10.95
N ASP A 137 11.21 18.42 -12.25
CA ASP A 137 10.27 19.27 -12.99
C ASP A 137 8.82 18.74 -12.95
N ASP A 138 8.58 17.62 -12.28
CA ASP A 138 7.24 17.07 -12.17
C ASP A 138 6.33 18.01 -11.37
N ALA A 139 5.13 18.28 -11.90
CA ALA A 139 4.14 19.15 -11.28
C ALA A 139 3.81 18.76 -9.82
N LYS A 140 3.94 17.49 -9.50
CA LYS A 140 3.74 16.94 -8.14
C LYS A 140 4.78 17.41 -7.13
N LEU A 141 5.87 18.02 -7.57
CA LEU A 141 7.00 18.43 -6.73
C LEU A 141 7.24 19.95 -6.71
N LEU A 142 6.44 20.73 -7.44
CA LEU A 142 6.66 22.16 -7.60
C LEU A 142 6.40 22.97 -6.33
N SER A 143 5.48 22.52 -5.48
CA SER A 143 5.15 23.17 -4.21
C SER A 143 5.14 22.15 -3.06
N ARG A 144 5.27 22.64 -1.84
CA ARG A 144 5.12 21.83 -0.62
C ARG A 144 3.76 21.13 -0.61
N GLU A 145 2.70 21.85 -0.90
CA GLU A 145 1.35 21.30 -0.94
C GLU A 145 1.19 20.18 -1.98
N SER A 146 1.72 20.36 -3.20
CA SER A 146 1.63 19.32 -4.23
C SER A 146 2.46 18.08 -3.88
N PHE A 147 3.61 18.28 -3.23
CA PHE A 147 4.43 17.18 -2.73
C PHE A 147 3.75 16.39 -1.60
N GLU A 148 3.11 17.08 -0.64
CA GLU A 148 2.36 16.43 0.43
C GLU A 148 1.15 15.64 -0.10
N LYS A 149 0.47 16.17 -1.13
CA LYS A 149 -0.58 15.42 -1.83
C LYS A 149 -0.05 14.14 -2.49
N GLU A 150 1.13 14.20 -3.10
CA GLU A 150 1.74 12.98 -3.68
C GLU A 150 2.20 12.00 -2.59
N LEU A 151 2.76 12.48 -1.48
CA LEU A 151 3.09 11.61 -0.34
C LEU A 151 1.84 10.93 0.22
N MET A 152 0.73 11.66 0.33
CA MET A 152 -0.54 11.10 0.76
C MET A 152 -1.04 10.04 -0.23
N ALA A 153 -0.96 10.33 -1.53
CA ALA A 153 -1.34 9.38 -2.58
C ALA A 153 -0.47 8.10 -2.53
N GLU A 154 0.84 8.24 -2.32
CA GLU A 154 1.74 7.09 -2.15
C GLU A 154 1.39 6.26 -0.90
N ARG A 155 1.06 6.90 0.22
CA ARG A 155 0.60 6.18 1.42
C ARG A 155 -0.72 5.44 1.18
N MET A 156 -1.65 6.03 0.44
CA MET A 156 -2.90 5.37 0.05
C MET A 156 -2.66 4.15 -0.84
N ARG A 157 -1.69 4.20 -1.76
CA ARG A 157 -1.31 3.07 -2.62
C ARG A 157 -0.58 1.97 -1.85
N GLU A 158 0.28 2.35 -0.90
CA GLU A 158 1.20 1.43 -0.24
C GLU A 158 0.61 0.76 1.01
N MET A 159 -0.25 1.46 1.75
CA MET A 159 -0.66 1.09 3.11
C MET A 159 -2.17 0.87 3.31
N PRO A 160 -2.93 0.40 2.29
CA PRO A 160 -4.32 0.09 2.51
C PRO A 160 -4.45 -1.04 3.54
N GLY A 161 -5.42 -0.91 4.44
CA GLY A 161 -5.71 -1.91 5.48
C GLY A 161 -4.72 -1.95 6.66
N GLU A 162 -3.68 -1.10 6.69
CA GLU A 162 -2.69 -1.08 7.78
C GLU A 162 -2.98 -0.03 8.88
N GLY A 163 -4.03 0.78 8.73
CA GLY A 163 -4.36 1.87 9.65
C GLY A 163 -3.55 3.15 9.43
N GLN A 164 -2.42 3.08 8.73
CA GLN A 164 -1.50 4.21 8.50
C GLN A 164 -2.12 5.33 7.65
N VAL A 165 -2.98 4.99 6.70
CA VAL A 165 -3.67 5.97 5.84
C VAL A 165 -4.50 6.96 6.66
N PHE A 166 -5.22 6.48 7.69
CA PHE A 166 -6.00 7.35 8.57
C PHE A 166 -5.12 8.33 9.37
N LEU A 167 -3.97 7.87 9.85
CA LEU A 167 -3.00 8.71 10.55
C LEU A 167 -2.40 9.75 9.61
N ALA A 168 -2.07 9.36 8.38
CA ALA A 168 -1.57 10.27 7.36
C ALA A 168 -2.61 11.34 6.98
N MET A 169 -3.88 10.96 6.84
CA MET A 169 -4.97 11.93 6.61
C MET A 169 -5.05 12.98 7.72
N LYS A 170 -4.86 12.59 8.97
CA LYS A 170 -4.84 13.53 10.10
C LYS A 170 -3.59 14.42 10.12
N HIS A 171 -2.48 13.91 9.61
CA HIS A 171 -1.23 14.66 9.58
C HIS A 171 -1.24 15.77 8.52
N PHE A 172 -1.83 15.49 7.35
CA PHE A 172 -1.86 16.43 6.21
C PHE A 172 -3.13 17.32 6.14
N ASN A 173 -4.10 17.16 7.03
CA ASN A 173 -5.27 18.04 7.19
C ASN A 173 -5.13 18.91 8.45
#